data_605e5b08b973f503f8fe55be20017043
#
_entry.id   605e5b08b973f503f8fe55be20017043
#
_cell.length_a   1.000
_cell.length_b   1.000
_cell.length_c   1.000
_cell.angle_alpha   90.00
_cell.angle_beta   90.00
_cell.angle_gamma   90.00
#
_symmetry.space_group_name_H-M   'P 1'
#
loop_
_entity.id
_entity.type
_entity.pdbx_description
1 polymer ?
#
loop_
_entity_poly.entity_id
_entity_poly.type
_entity_poly.pdbx_seq_one_letter_code
_entity_poly.pdbx_strand_id
1 'polypeptide(L)'
;DFEYVSSAKLGSAVSFYLAKDYKKAAEALQYLYTADPYSISLTAYLLGASAVHIKGSARLAPVFLQQALEHDSNNYAAVKLLASLAEKNKNTLQSWQYYATLHALDPQNERLAQKTARYQKELGAKAEDYLYYLRLETPIAARVESVESPTVRMALYGLRGQTAPAVLQAVKLVASGPARVQDEKLGTVKNVSAFQLRQLVYNPQTNAVDIMDGKGQVEFSAKRPFTFVLEQDDRTLLVRDAQTQDLFAADLSDKELKGSLTVIPQAGGMTLINTVRAEDLLPALLAARAQDVREEEALRALAVVLRSALLAEVETNPQAAYHITDNGEVFKFNGINLVFPKLLEAARQSAGVRLLNAASGVYADCGPLGADTITNTQTKPAYVFSPANAAKYMLANPPADLVSKPQDSTQWSGVKWAYWIDAKDVEERLSQKTKFGRLRAIEPLKRTANGRVLTLRFTGSKGEYVAQTPQEISFLLGAGSLRSNFFDVAPFYKGKNIRALLIRGYDTGLGAGLCLQGAQGLAKQGLNYLGIIKYYFPEARLLDTKTGKIN
;
A
#
# COMPACT_ATOMS: atom_id res chain seq x y z
N ASP A 1 -11.94 -15.52 -28.17
CA ASP A 1 -12.33 -14.51 -29.15
C ASP A 1 -12.94 -13.25 -28.55
N PHE A 2 -13.59 -13.35 -27.38
CA PHE A 2 -14.13 -12.16 -26.69
C PHE A 2 -13.04 -11.11 -26.35
N GLU A 3 -11.87 -11.52 -25.91
CA GLU A 3 -10.77 -10.62 -25.56
C GLU A 3 -10.19 -9.89 -26.78
N TYR A 4 -10.14 -10.54 -27.95
CA TYR A 4 -9.76 -9.89 -29.21
C TYR A 4 -10.76 -8.80 -29.59
N VAL A 5 -12.03 -9.05 -29.43
CA VAL A 5 -13.10 -8.09 -29.71
C VAL A 5 -13.03 -6.92 -28.76
N SER A 6 -12.83 -7.16 -27.44
CA SER A 6 -12.70 -6.12 -26.44
C SER A 6 -11.46 -5.27 -26.66
N SER A 7 -10.31 -5.88 -26.95
CA SER A 7 -9.06 -5.16 -27.26
C SER A 7 -9.17 -4.30 -28.52
N ALA A 8 -9.80 -4.83 -29.59
CA ALA A 8 -10.01 -4.08 -30.81
C ALA A 8 -10.96 -2.90 -30.61
N LYS A 9 -12.05 -3.10 -29.87
CA LYS A 9 -13.00 -2.04 -29.51
C LYS A 9 -12.37 -0.98 -28.61
N LEU A 10 -11.56 -1.37 -27.64
CA LEU A 10 -10.80 -0.43 -26.81
C LEU A 10 -9.83 0.41 -27.67
N GLY A 11 -9.10 -0.23 -28.58
CA GLY A 11 -8.23 0.48 -29.53
C GLY A 11 -8.99 1.50 -30.38
N SER A 12 -10.18 1.11 -30.88
CA SER A 12 -11.04 2.02 -31.65
C SER A 12 -11.56 3.18 -30.79
N ALA A 13 -12.04 2.91 -29.59
CA ALA A 13 -12.52 3.92 -28.66
C ALA A 13 -11.42 4.93 -28.28
N VAL A 14 -10.21 4.46 -27.99
CA VAL A 14 -9.05 5.29 -27.71
C VAL A 14 -8.65 6.13 -28.94
N SER A 15 -8.72 5.55 -30.15
CA SER A 15 -8.45 6.28 -31.38
C SER A 15 -9.44 7.42 -31.60
N PHE A 16 -10.72 7.20 -31.40
CA PHE A 16 -11.74 8.26 -31.43
C PHE A 16 -11.51 9.32 -30.36
N TYR A 17 -11.17 8.92 -29.14
CA TYR A 17 -10.84 9.85 -28.06
C TYR A 17 -9.66 10.76 -28.41
N LEU A 18 -8.59 10.19 -28.96
CA LEU A 18 -7.41 10.93 -29.39
C LEU A 18 -7.67 11.84 -30.59
N ALA A 19 -8.57 11.42 -31.49
CA ALA A 19 -9.05 12.22 -32.61
C ALA A 19 -10.02 13.34 -32.17
N LYS A 20 -10.41 13.39 -30.87
CA LYS A 20 -11.41 14.29 -30.29
C LYS A 20 -12.83 14.04 -30.80
N ASP A 21 -13.11 12.90 -31.39
CA ASP A 21 -14.48 12.44 -31.68
C ASP A 21 -15.07 11.78 -30.43
N TYR A 22 -15.33 12.63 -29.43
CA TYR A 22 -15.75 12.17 -28.11
C TYR A 22 -17.10 11.44 -28.10
N LYS A 23 -17.98 11.72 -29.07
CA LYS A 23 -19.25 11.01 -29.20
C LYS A 23 -19.02 9.56 -29.61
N LYS A 24 -18.28 9.31 -30.68
CA LYS A 24 -17.95 7.94 -31.11
C LYS A 24 -17.08 7.23 -30.07
N ALA A 25 -16.19 7.94 -29.39
CA ALA A 25 -15.44 7.37 -28.28
C ALA A 25 -16.38 6.88 -27.18
N ALA A 26 -17.35 7.71 -26.75
CA ALA A 26 -18.30 7.35 -25.70
C ALA A 26 -19.21 6.17 -26.12
N GLU A 27 -19.68 6.13 -27.34
CA GLU A 27 -20.48 5.00 -27.88
C GLU A 27 -19.71 3.67 -27.82
N ALA A 28 -18.47 3.67 -28.28
CA ALA A 28 -17.60 2.49 -28.22
C ALA A 28 -17.25 2.08 -26.79
N LEU A 29 -17.01 3.05 -25.89
CA LEU A 29 -16.72 2.83 -24.48
C LEU A 29 -17.93 2.32 -23.70
N GLN A 30 -19.15 2.77 -24.03
CA GLN A 30 -20.37 2.32 -23.37
C GLN A 30 -20.56 0.81 -23.51
N TYR A 31 -20.28 0.27 -24.68
CA TYR A 31 -20.31 -1.17 -24.89
C TYR A 31 -19.28 -1.89 -24.02
N LEU A 32 -18.02 -1.39 -23.98
CA LEU A 32 -16.94 -1.99 -23.19
C LEU A 32 -17.23 -1.92 -21.68
N TYR A 33 -17.83 -0.83 -21.23
CA TYR A 33 -18.18 -0.65 -19.82
C TYR A 33 -19.13 -1.74 -19.31
N THR A 34 -20.01 -2.24 -20.17
CA THR A 34 -20.95 -3.31 -19.81
C THR A 34 -20.43 -4.71 -20.12
N ALA A 35 -19.56 -4.84 -21.11
CA ALA A 35 -19.14 -6.14 -21.64
C ALA A 35 -17.76 -6.59 -21.12
N ASP A 36 -16.89 -5.67 -20.73
CA ASP A 36 -15.51 -5.98 -20.31
C ASP A 36 -15.25 -5.57 -18.85
N PRO A 37 -15.41 -6.48 -17.89
CA PRO A 37 -15.17 -6.20 -16.48
C PRO A 37 -13.70 -5.90 -16.16
N TYR A 38 -12.77 -6.28 -17.03
CA TYR A 38 -11.33 -6.14 -16.76
C TYR A 38 -10.80 -4.73 -17.03
N SER A 39 -11.45 -3.98 -17.91
CA SER A 39 -11.06 -2.61 -18.22
C SER A 39 -12.05 -1.56 -17.68
N ILE A 40 -12.92 -1.95 -16.76
CA ILE A 40 -14.05 -1.12 -16.32
C ILE A 40 -13.58 0.23 -15.73
N SER A 41 -12.52 0.25 -14.93
CA SER A 41 -11.98 1.49 -14.37
C SER A 41 -11.43 2.42 -15.46
N LEU A 42 -10.67 1.90 -16.41
CA LEU A 42 -10.17 2.67 -17.55
C LEU A 42 -11.31 3.17 -18.43
N THR A 43 -12.28 2.29 -18.70
CA THR A 43 -13.44 2.60 -19.56
C THR A 43 -14.28 3.70 -18.93
N ALA A 44 -14.57 3.60 -17.64
CA ALA A 44 -15.27 4.63 -16.88
C ALA A 44 -14.49 5.96 -16.87
N TYR A 45 -13.17 5.92 -16.68
CA TYR A 45 -12.35 7.12 -16.79
C TYR A 45 -12.47 7.79 -18.17
N LEU A 46 -12.33 7.02 -19.25
CA LEU A 46 -12.41 7.56 -20.62
C LEU A 46 -13.82 8.06 -20.98
N LEU A 47 -14.87 7.42 -20.45
CA LEU A 47 -16.25 7.92 -20.54
C LEU A 47 -16.38 9.27 -19.84
N GLY A 48 -15.89 9.39 -18.62
CA GLY A 48 -15.88 10.64 -17.86
C GLY A 48 -15.09 11.73 -18.58
N ALA A 49 -13.90 11.40 -19.07
CA ALA A 49 -13.05 12.32 -19.83
C ALA A 49 -13.70 12.77 -21.17
N SER A 50 -14.41 11.86 -21.84
CA SER A 50 -15.18 12.19 -23.06
C SER A 50 -16.39 13.07 -22.74
N ALA A 51 -17.11 12.77 -21.67
CA ALA A 51 -18.31 13.50 -21.25
C ALA A 51 -18.05 14.99 -20.97
N VAL A 52 -16.83 15.33 -20.48
CA VAL A 52 -16.42 16.73 -20.29
C VAL A 52 -16.53 17.56 -21.57
N HIS A 53 -16.32 16.92 -22.72
CA HIS A 53 -16.27 17.58 -24.03
C HIS A 53 -17.57 17.45 -24.85
N ILE A 54 -18.51 16.63 -24.42
CA ILE A 54 -19.79 16.44 -25.09
C ILE A 54 -20.81 17.43 -24.53
N LYS A 55 -21.41 18.25 -25.43
CA LYS A 55 -22.43 19.22 -25.02
C LYS A 55 -23.60 18.53 -24.32
N GLY A 56 -23.92 18.99 -23.11
CA GLY A 56 -25.01 18.44 -22.29
C GLY A 56 -24.61 17.24 -21.42
N SER A 57 -23.45 16.63 -21.61
CA SER A 57 -23.00 15.44 -20.87
C SER A 57 -21.98 15.74 -19.76
N ALA A 58 -21.46 16.97 -19.68
CA ALA A 58 -20.40 17.31 -18.70
C ALA A 58 -20.77 17.01 -17.24
N ARG A 59 -22.07 17.07 -16.89
CA ARG A 59 -22.57 16.72 -15.56
C ARG A 59 -22.41 15.23 -15.20
N LEU A 60 -22.26 14.35 -16.19
CA LEU A 60 -22.07 12.91 -16.00
C LEU A 60 -20.59 12.57 -15.77
N ALA A 61 -19.67 13.47 -16.09
CA ALA A 61 -18.23 13.21 -15.95
C ALA A 61 -17.84 12.82 -14.51
N PRO A 62 -18.25 13.54 -13.44
CA PRO A 62 -17.91 13.13 -12.08
C PRO A 62 -18.45 11.74 -11.71
N VAL A 63 -19.64 11.37 -12.22
CA VAL A 63 -20.24 10.05 -11.94
C VAL A 63 -19.36 8.93 -12.51
N PHE A 64 -18.99 9.01 -13.79
CA PHE A 64 -18.12 8.02 -14.41
C PHE A 64 -16.73 8.00 -13.76
N LEU A 65 -16.19 9.16 -13.37
CA LEU A 65 -14.87 9.22 -12.71
C LEU A 65 -14.92 8.62 -11.30
N GLN A 66 -16.01 8.79 -10.55
CA GLN A 66 -16.21 8.12 -9.27
C GLN A 66 -16.31 6.60 -9.45
N GLN A 67 -17.07 6.13 -10.44
CA GLN A 67 -17.12 4.71 -10.79
C GLN A 67 -15.73 4.16 -11.16
N ALA A 68 -14.92 4.94 -11.86
CA ALA A 68 -13.54 4.53 -12.14
C ALA A 68 -12.75 4.29 -10.84
N LEU A 69 -12.93 5.14 -9.81
CA LEU A 69 -12.27 4.99 -8.51
C LEU A 69 -12.88 3.89 -7.64
N GLU A 70 -14.16 3.62 -7.74
CA GLU A 70 -14.81 2.47 -7.07
C GLU A 70 -14.23 1.14 -7.54
N HIS A 71 -13.95 1.03 -8.85
CA HIS A 71 -13.33 -0.17 -9.41
C HIS A 71 -11.80 -0.20 -9.23
N ASP A 72 -11.16 0.95 -9.20
CA ASP A 72 -9.72 1.07 -8.95
C ASP A 72 -9.36 2.40 -8.30
N SER A 73 -9.20 2.40 -6.99
CA SER A 73 -8.81 3.59 -6.20
C SER A 73 -7.45 4.17 -6.59
N ASN A 74 -6.60 3.40 -7.29
CA ASN A 74 -5.29 3.82 -7.77
C ASN A 74 -5.33 4.53 -9.14
N ASN A 75 -6.52 4.75 -9.72
CA ASN A 75 -6.62 5.42 -11.02
C ASN A 75 -6.27 6.91 -10.90
N TYR A 76 -4.97 7.20 -10.98
CA TYR A 76 -4.40 8.56 -10.87
C TYR A 76 -5.03 9.56 -11.86
N ALA A 77 -5.29 9.12 -13.10
CA ALA A 77 -5.89 9.98 -14.13
C ALA A 77 -7.33 10.40 -13.76
N ALA A 78 -8.09 9.51 -13.15
CA ALA A 78 -9.44 9.83 -12.67
C ALA A 78 -9.40 10.85 -11.51
N VAL A 79 -8.53 10.65 -10.52
CA VAL A 79 -8.33 11.61 -9.41
C VAL A 79 -7.93 12.98 -9.95
N LYS A 80 -6.99 13.02 -10.89
CA LYS A 80 -6.49 14.26 -11.51
C LYS A 80 -7.61 15.03 -12.25
N LEU A 81 -8.46 14.32 -12.98
CA LEU A 81 -9.57 14.96 -13.68
C LEU A 81 -10.65 15.45 -12.71
N LEU A 82 -10.97 14.68 -11.67
CA LEU A 82 -11.88 15.10 -10.60
C LEU A 82 -11.37 16.35 -9.87
N ALA A 83 -10.07 16.42 -9.56
CA ALA A 83 -9.45 17.61 -8.97
C ALA A 83 -9.66 18.85 -9.86
N SER A 84 -9.42 18.71 -11.17
CA SER A 84 -9.63 19.79 -12.14
C SER A 84 -11.09 20.22 -12.25
N LEU A 85 -12.04 19.28 -12.24
CA LEU A 85 -13.46 19.58 -12.27
C LEU A 85 -13.96 20.25 -11.00
N ALA A 86 -13.49 19.80 -9.83
CA ALA A 86 -13.80 20.42 -8.53
C ALA A 86 -13.28 21.87 -8.48
N GLU A 87 -12.05 22.11 -8.94
CA GLU A 87 -11.47 23.45 -9.04
C GLU A 87 -12.30 24.36 -9.97
N LYS A 88 -12.67 23.87 -11.15
CA LYS A 88 -13.51 24.60 -12.10
C LYS A 88 -14.88 24.95 -11.51
N ASN A 89 -15.44 24.05 -10.73
CA ASN A 89 -16.75 24.21 -10.07
C ASN A 89 -16.65 25.02 -8.75
N LYS A 90 -15.47 25.51 -8.37
CA LYS A 90 -15.20 26.24 -7.14
C LYS A 90 -15.59 25.47 -5.87
N ASN A 91 -15.52 24.14 -5.92
CA ASN A 91 -15.76 23.30 -4.74
C ASN A 91 -14.44 23.13 -3.97
N THR A 92 -14.22 24.00 -3.00
CA THR A 92 -12.98 24.08 -2.23
C THR A 92 -12.67 22.77 -1.50
N LEU A 93 -13.69 22.14 -0.87
CA LEU A 93 -13.52 20.88 -0.14
C LEU A 93 -13.06 19.74 -1.07
N GLN A 94 -13.77 19.50 -2.16
CA GLN A 94 -13.40 18.44 -3.10
C GLN A 94 -12.06 18.74 -3.79
N SER A 95 -11.78 20.02 -4.11
CA SER A 95 -10.49 20.42 -4.67
C SER A 95 -9.37 20.06 -3.72
N TRP A 96 -9.50 20.40 -2.44
CA TRP A 96 -8.54 20.04 -1.40
C TRP A 96 -8.36 18.51 -1.30
N GLN A 97 -9.45 17.75 -1.17
CA GLN A 97 -9.38 16.28 -1.04
C GLN A 97 -8.64 15.62 -2.22
N TYR A 98 -8.99 16.00 -3.45
CA TYR A 98 -8.36 15.38 -4.63
C TYR A 98 -6.91 15.84 -4.83
N TYR A 99 -6.58 17.14 -4.64
CA TYR A 99 -5.20 17.60 -4.75
C TYR A 99 -4.32 17.03 -3.65
N ALA A 100 -4.84 16.87 -2.45
CA ALA A 100 -4.13 16.25 -1.35
C ALA A 100 -3.89 14.74 -1.60
N THR A 101 -4.87 14.03 -2.16
CA THR A 101 -4.69 12.64 -2.61
C THR A 101 -3.59 12.53 -3.67
N LEU A 102 -3.60 13.42 -4.67
CA LEU A 102 -2.57 13.45 -5.70
C LEU A 102 -1.18 13.77 -5.12
N HIS A 103 -1.10 14.71 -4.18
CA HIS A 103 0.16 15.06 -3.52
C HIS A 103 0.70 13.90 -2.66
N ALA A 104 -0.16 13.18 -1.96
CA ALA A 104 0.23 11.99 -1.21
C ALA A 104 0.80 10.88 -2.12
N LEU A 105 0.30 10.76 -3.35
CA LEU A 105 0.82 9.81 -4.36
C LEU A 105 2.12 10.31 -5.01
N ASP A 106 2.28 11.62 -5.17
CA ASP A 106 3.46 12.26 -5.80
C ASP A 106 3.99 13.39 -4.91
N PRO A 107 4.65 13.06 -3.76
CA PRO A 107 5.05 14.05 -2.75
C PRO A 107 6.10 15.04 -3.22
N GLN A 108 6.88 14.70 -4.27
CA GLN A 108 7.92 15.57 -4.82
C GLN A 108 7.38 16.60 -5.81
N ASN A 109 6.08 16.57 -6.10
CA ASN A 109 5.44 17.48 -7.05
C ASN A 109 5.04 18.79 -6.35
N GLU A 110 5.90 19.80 -6.44
CA GLU A 110 5.69 21.12 -5.81
C GLU A 110 4.35 21.76 -6.20
N ARG A 111 3.90 21.55 -7.44
CA ARG A 111 2.63 22.11 -7.92
C ARG A 111 1.43 21.52 -7.17
N LEU A 112 1.47 20.21 -6.90
CA LEU A 112 0.44 19.54 -6.10
C LEU A 112 0.49 20.01 -4.64
N ALA A 113 1.68 20.15 -4.08
CA ALA A 113 1.89 20.70 -2.74
C ALA A 113 1.29 22.10 -2.61
N GLN A 114 1.60 23.01 -3.56
CA GLN A 114 1.05 24.37 -3.57
C GLN A 114 -0.47 24.40 -3.68
N LYS A 115 -1.06 23.56 -4.54
CA LYS A 115 -2.53 23.45 -4.68
C LYS A 115 -3.17 22.94 -3.39
N THR A 116 -2.62 21.90 -2.79
CA THR A 116 -3.09 21.35 -1.52
C THR A 116 -3.06 22.39 -0.40
N ALA A 117 -1.92 23.06 -0.21
CA ALA A 117 -1.74 24.09 0.80
C ALA A 117 -2.71 25.28 0.60
N ARG A 118 -2.90 25.70 -0.66
CA ARG A 118 -3.86 26.76 -0.98
C ARG A 118 -5.27 26.42 -0.52
N TYR A 119 -5.78 25.24 -0.93
CA TYR A 119 -7.15 24.83 -0.59
C TYR A 119 -7.31 24.52 0.89
N GLN A 120 -6.28 23.98 1.56
CA GLN A 120 -6.28 23.78 3.00
C GLN A 120 -6.42 25.10 3.75
N LYS A 121 -5.71 26.15 3.30
CA LYS A 121 -5.84 27.49 3.85
C LYS A 121 -7.24 28.09 3.64
N GLU A 122 -7.85 27.85 2.47
CA GLU A 122 -9.22 28.30 2.16
C GLU A 122 -10.27 27.57 3.03
N LEU A 123 -10.06 26.29 3.39
CA LEU A 123 -10.94 25.53 4.27
C LEU A 123 -10.77 25.89 5.76
N GLY A 124 -9.61 26.41 6.15
CA GLY A 124 -9.29 26.75 7.53
C GLY A 124 -8.84 25.56 8.39
N ALA A 125 -8.79 25.77 9.71
CA ALA A 125 -8.21 24.84 10.69
C ALA A 125 -9.00 23.51 10.88
N LYS A 126 -10.15 23.36 10.24
CA LYS A 126 -11.02 22.17 10.35
C LYS A 126 -10.89 21.22 9.16
N ALA A 127 -9.82 21.32 8.37
CA ALA A 127 -9.63 20.43 7.22
C ALA A 127 -9.60 18.95 7.63
N GLU A 128 -9.04 18.64 8.80
CA GLU A 128 -9.02 17.29 9.37
C GLU A 128 -10.41 16.72 9.63
N ASP A 129 -11.41 17.53 9.94
CA ASP A 129 -12.78 17.09 10.22
C ASP A 129 -13.44 16.43 8.99
N TYR A 130 -12.89 16.69 7.80
CA TYR A 130 -13.37 16.10 6.54
C TYR A 130 -12.64 14.82 6.15
N LEU A 131 -11.67 14.35 6.95
CA LEU A 131 -10.96 13.10 6.75
C LEU A 131 -11.63 11.99 7.55
N TYR A 132 -11.78 10.83 6.93
CA TYR A 132 -12.26 9.66 7.62
C TYR A 132 -11.08 8.89 8.23
N TYR A 133 -11.04 8.85 9.56
CA TYR A 133 -10.14 8.00 10.33
C TYR A 133 -10.93 7.09 11.25
N LEU A 134 -10.49 5.85 11.43
CA LEU A 134 -11.02 5.01 12.48
C LEU A 134 -10.74 5.65 13.84
N ARG A 135 -11.79 5.88 14.66
CA ARG A 135 -11.67 6.45 15.98
C ARG A 135 -12.12 5.44 17.03
N LEU A 136 -11.28 5.22 18.02
CA LEU A 136 -11.53 4.30 19.13
C LEU A 136 -11.72 5.11 20.41
N GLU A 137 -12.80 4.88 21.15
CA GLU A 137 -13.08 5.62 22.38
C GLU A 137 -12.27 5.08 23.56
N THR A 138 -12.19 3.75 23.67
CA THR A 138 -11.49 3.05 24.75
C THR A 138 -10.64 1.89 24.21
N PRO A 139 -9.56 1.51 24.93
CA PRO A 139 -8.83 0.29 24.61
C PRO A 139 -9.72 -0.93 24.70
N ILE A 140 -9.61 -1.80 23.71
CA ILE A 140 -10.31 -3.10 23.68
C ILE A 140 -9.32 -4.12 24.21
N ALA A 141 -9.58 -4.74 25.36
CA ALA A 141 -8.70 -5.76 25.91
C ALA A 141 -8.56 -6.93 24.93
N ALA A 142 -7.47 -6.98 24.20
CA ALA A 142 -7.18 -8.08 23.29
C ALA A 142 -6.73 -9.29 24.10
N ARG A 143 -7.40 -10.42 23.95
CA ARG A 143 -6.98 -11.71 24.51
C ARG A 143 -5.84 -12.28 23.65
N VAL A 144 -4.66 -11.73 23.78
CA VAL A 144 -3.46 -12.23 23.11
C VAL A 144 -2.62 -12.94 24.15
N GLU A 145 -2.42 -14.26 23.98
CA GLU A 145 -1.52 -15.03 24.84
C GLU A 145 -0.09 -14.53 24.64
N SER A 146 0.60 -14.30 25.75
CA SER A 146 1.98 -13.88 25.73
C SER A 146 2.88 -15.08 25.41
N VAL A 147 3.58 -15.02 24.29
CA VAL A 147 4.56 -16.04 23.89
C VAL A 147 5.95 -15.42 23.95
N GLU A 148 6.91 -16.15 24.51
CA GLU A 148 8.31 -15.71 24.51
C GLU A 148 8.83 -15.58 23.08
N SER A 149 9.31 -14.40 22.73
CA SER A 149 9.84 -14.12 21.39
C SER A 149 10.69 -12.85 21.39
N PRO A 150 11.56 -12.65 20.40
CA PRO A 150 12.32 -11.42 20.27
C PRO A 150 11.44 -10.18 20.21
N THR A 151 11.93 -9.05 20.73
CA THR A 151 11.25 -7.78 20.67
C THR A 151 11.47 -7.07 19.33
N VAL A 152 10.41 -6.46 18.84
CA VAL A 152 10.37 -5.66 17.62
C VAL A 152 10.12 -4.21 18.00
N ARG A 153 10.87 -3.29 17.41
CA ARG A 153 10.62 -1.86 17.44
C ARG A 153 9.94 -1.44 16.15
N MET A 154 8.72 -0.95 16.26
CA MET A 154 7.92 -0.51 15.13
C MET A 154 7.63 0.99 15.23
N ALA A 155 8.06 1.75 14.23
CA ALA A 155 7.69 3.16 14.15
C ALA A 155 6.25 3.30 13.66
N LEU A 156 5.44 4.05 14.40
CA LEU A 156 4.03 4.29 14.12
C LEU A 156 3.85 5.45 13.15
N TYR A 157 2.73 5.44 12.43
CA TYR A 157 2.37 6.45 11.43
C TYR A 157 3.40 6.56 10.32
N GLY A 158 3.80 5.42 9.77
CA GLY A 158 4.72 5.33 8.63
C GLY A 158 4.22 6.13 7.43
N LEU A 159 5.10 6.91 6.82
CA LEU A 159 4.80 7.66 5.60
C LEU A 159 4.57 6.69 4.44
N ARG A 160 3.54 6.95 3.64
CA ARG A 160 3.17 6.11 2.50
C ARG A 160 4.33 6.03 1.49
N GLY A 161 4.73 4.81 1.14
CA GLY A 161 5.83 4.58 0.17
C GLY A 161 7.23 4.95 0.68
N GLN A 162 7.38 5.16 2.00
CA GLN A 162 8.65 5.48 2.64
C GLN A 162 8.91 4.56 3.83
N THR A 163 10.16 4.48 4.24
CA THR A 163 10.58 3.72 5.43
C THR A 163 10.64 4.60 6.69
N ALA A 164 10.22 5.85 6.60
CA ALA A 164 10.25 6.83 7.69
C ALA A 164 8.86 7.03 8.30
N PRO A 165 8.74 7.28 9.61
CA PRO A 165 7.50 7.69 10.27
C PRO A 165 7.21 9.18 10.05
N ALA A 166 5.93 9.54 10.17
CA ALA A 166 5.51 10.93 10.24
C ALA A 166 5.99 11.61 11.53
N VAL A 167 6.22 12.92 11.45
CA VAL A 167 6.49 13.76 12.62
C VAL A 167 5.17 14.26 13.18
N LEU A 168 4.81 13.81 14.38
CA LEU A 168 3.55 14.16 15.04
C LEU A 168 3.71 15.40 15.89
N GLN A 169 2.70 16.26 15.89
CA GLN A 169 2.65 17.47 16.73
C GLN A 169 1.87 17.25 18.01
N ALA A 170 0.87 16.39 17.95
CA ALA A 170 0.09 16.02 19.11
C ALA A 170 -0.47 14.60 18.96
N VAL A 171 -0.72 13.95 20.09
CA VAL A 171 -1.40 12.66 20.16
C VAL A 171 -2.00 12.47 21.55
N LYS A 172 -3.07 11.69 21.64
CA LYS A 172 -3.67 11.30 22.92
C LYS A 172 -3.36 9.84 23.22
N LEU A 173 -3.16 9.52 24.50
CA LEU A 173 -2.89 8.17 25.01
C LEU A 173 -3.88 7.79 26.09
N VAL A 174 -4.33 6.53 26.06
CA VAL A 174 -5.12 5.89 27.12
C VAL A 174 -4.58 4.50 27.34
N ALA A 175 -4.25 4.15 28.58
CA ALA A 175 -3.84 2.80 28.95
C ALA A 175 -5.03 2.03 29.55
N SER A 176 -5.19 0.75 29.19
CA SER A 176 -6.24 -0.12 29.79
C SER A 176 -5.88 -0.64 31.19
N GLY A 177 -4.67 -0.41 31.63
CA GLY A 177 -4.16 -0.76 32.95
C GLY A 177 -3.19 0.29 33.49
N PRO A 178 -2.67 0.14 34.71
CA PRO A 178 -1.63 0.98 35.25
C PRO A 178 -0.39 0.99 34.35
N ALA A 179 0.20 2.19 34.17
CA ALA A 179 1.39 2.38 33.36
C ALA A 179 2.36 3.34 34.05
N ARG A 180 3.63 3.25 33.67
CA ARG A 180 4.68 4.15 34.13
C ARG A 180 5.29 4.89 32.96
N VAL A 181 5.57 6.17 33.15
CA VAL A 181 6.40 6.96 32.25
C VAL A 181 7.83 6.88 32.75
N GLN A 182 8.72 6.37 31.92
CA GLN A 182 10.14 6.16 32.24
C GLN A 182 11.01 7.04 31.33
N ASP A 183 11.92 7.80 31.91
CA ASP A 183 13.03 8.46 31.22
C ASP A 183 14.30 7.62 31.46
N GLU A 184 15.13 7.43 30.44
CA GLU A 184 16.32 6.58 30.54
C GLU A 184 17.29 6.98 31.65
N LYS A 185 17.36 8.30 31.97
CA LYS A 185 18.28 8.82 32.99
C LYS A 185 17.63 9.03 34.34
N LEU A 186 16.35 9.37 34.37
CA LEU A 186 15.64 9.73 35.59
C LEU A 186 14.85 8.56 36.20
N GLY A 187 14.73 7.44 35.48
CA GLY A 187 13.88 6.31 35.88
C GLY A 187 12.39 6.62 35.73
N THR A 188 11.58 6.12 36.65
CA THR A 188 10.12 6.39 36.64
C THR A 188 9.84 7.84 37.06
N VAL A 189 9.36 8.65 36.12
CA VAL A 189 9.03 10.06 36.33
C VAL A 189 7.56 10.31 36.63
N LYS A 190 6.68 9.39 36.21
CA LYS A 190 5.24 9.50 36.43
C LYS A 190 4.55 8.14 36.41
N ASN A 191 3.58 7.95 37.30
CA ASN A 191 2.62 6.84 37.25
C ASN A 191 1.32 7.32 36.61
N VAL A 192 0.76 6.48 35.74
CA VAL A 192 -0.49 6.73 35.00
C VAL A 192 -1.50 5.66 35.39
N SER A 193 -2.64 6.06 35.95
CA SER A 193 -3.71 5.13 36.28
C SER A 193 -4.45 4.65 35.02
N ALA A 194 -5.06 3.48 35.09
CA ALA A 194 -5.87 2.94 34.01
C ALA A 194 -6.98 3.91 33.58
N PHE A 195 -7.24 3.94 32.27
CA PHE A 195 -8.29 4.73 31.61
C PHE A 195 -8.19 6.24 31.79
N GLN A 196 -7.03 6.73 32.23
CA GLN A 196 -6.78 8.17 32.29
C GLN A 196 -6.16 8.66 30.99
N LEU A 197 -6.81 9.66 30.39
CA LEU A 197 -6.33 10.31 29.19
C LEU A 197 -5.04 11.12 29.50
N ARG A 198 -4.05 10.98 28.64
CA ARG A 198 -2.88 11.84 28.55
C ARG A 198 -2.80 12.43 27.15
N GLN A 199 -2.40 13.69 27.08
CA GLN A 199 -2.14 14.37 25.82
C GLN A 199 -0.63 14.61 25.72
N LEU A 200 -0.05 14.23 24.60
CA LEU A 200 1.33 14.55 24.25
C LEU A 200 1.29 15.67 23.23
N VAL A 201 1.90 16.80 23.52
CA VAL A 201 1.89 17.96 22.64
C VAL A 201 3.31 18.47 22.48
N TYR A 202 3.75 18.63 21.24
CA TYR A 202 5.03 19.27 20.96
C TYR A 202 4.96 20.77 21.22
N ASN A 203 5.90 21.25 22.02
CA ASN A 203 6.04 22.67 22.35
C ASN A 203 7.20 23.28 21.53
N PRO A 204 6.91 24.10 20.51
CA PRO A 204 7.96 24.66 19.64
C PRO A 204 8.87 25.68 20.35
N GLN A 205 8.41 26.30 21.44
CA GLN A 205 9.22 27.27 22.18
C GLN A 205 10.33 26.61 22.99
N THR A 206 10.04 25.46 23.56
CA THR A 206 11.00 24.69 24.38
C THR A 206 11.69 23.56 23.63
N ASN A 207 11.20 23.23 22.43
CA ASN A 207 11.59 22.04 21.65
C ASN A 207 11.47 20.75 22.49
N ALA A 208 10.38 20.65 23.24
CA ALA A 208 10.07 19.54 24.14
C ALA A 208 8.68 18.96 23.82
N VAL A 209 8.43 17.75 24.30
CA VAL A 209 7.08 17.16 24.32
C VAL A 209 6.52 17.33 25.72
N ASP A 210 5.40 18.03 25.82
CA ASP A 210 4.65 18.22 27.06
C ASP A 210 3.66 17.06 27.22
N ILE A 211 3.70 16.39 28.38
CA ILE A 211 2.71 15.40 28.79
C ILE A 211 1.69 16.12 29.66
N MET A 212 0.44 16.15 29.20
CA MET A 212 -0.66 16.82 29.86
C MET A 212 -1.69 15.82 30.36
N ASP A 213 -2.35 16.15 31.45
CA ASP A 213 -3.53 15.42 31.92
C ASP A 213 -4.77 15.67 31.03
N GLY A 214 -5.90 15.01 31.36
CA GLY A 214 -7.15 15.18 30.63
C GLY A 214 -7.76 16.60 30.72
N LYS A 215 -7.23 17.47 31.59
CA LYS A 215 -7.64 18.87 31.74
C LYS A 215 -6.70 19.86 31.03
N GLY A 216 -5.64 19.34 30.41
CA GLY A 216 -4.64 20.12 29.69
C GLY A 216 -3.55 20.73 30.61
N GLN A 217 -3.41 20.27 31.86
CA GLN A 217 -2.33 20.68 32.73
C GLN A 217 -1.07 19.87 32.44
N VAL A 218 0.07 20.56 32.25
CA VAL A 218 1.36 19.94 32.03
C VAL A 218 1.82 19.22 33.29
N GLU A 219 1.98 17.91 33.20
CA GLU A 219 2.50 17.08 34.27
C GLU A 219 4.01 16.86 34.18
N PHE A 220 4.53 16.83 32.96
CA PHE A 220 5.95 16.59 32.67
C PHE A 220 6.30 17.10 31.27
N SER A 221 7.52 17.62 31.09
CA SER A 221 8.05 18.05 29.78
C SER A 221 9.37 17.34 29.49
N ALA A 222 9.49 16.75 28.33
CA ALA A 222 10.67 15.99 27.94
C ALA A 222 11.31 16.49 26.65
N LYS A 223 12.63 16.68 26.67
CA LYS A 223 13.49 16.93 25.50
C LYS A 223 14.21 15.67 25.02
N ARG A 224 14.13 14.58 25.75
CA ARG A 224 14.76 13.30 25.51
C ARG A 224 13.70 12.21 25.36
N PRO A 225 14.06 11.06 24.78
CA PRO A 225 13.15 9.92 24.71
C PRO A 225 12.62 9.50 26.09
N PHE A 226 11.36 9.17 26.15
CA PHE A 226 10.71 8.59 27.32
C PHE A 226 9.70 7.52 26.87
N THR A 227 9.42 6.56 27.77
CA THR A 227 8.65 5.37 27.42
C THR A 227 7.46 5.19 28.36
N PHE A 228 6.30 4.92 27.79
CA PHE A 228 5.14 4.39 28.52
C PHE A 228 5.27 2.87 28.61
N VAL A 229 5.36 2.36 29.82
CA VAL A 229 5.47 0.94 30.12
C VAL A 229 4.26 0.49 30.91
N LEU A 230 3.53 -0.47 30.36
CA LEU A 230 2.41 -1.12 31.06
C LEU A 230 2.94 -2.01 32.19
N GLU A 231 2.26 -2.02 33.33
CA GLU A 231 2.65 -2.87 34.47
C GLU A 231 2.22 -4.34 34.31
N GLN A 232 1.30 -4.60 33.38
CA GLN A 232 0.76 -5.93 33.10
C GLN A 232 0.77 -6.19 31.59
N ASP A 233 1.24 -7.37 31.21
CA ASP A 233 1.43 -7.76 29.80
C ASP A 233 0.10 -7.97 29.03
N ASP A 234 -1.01 -8.19 29.76
CA ASP A 234 -2.35 -8.36 29.19
C ASP A 234 -3.07 -7.03 28.93
N ARG A 235 -2.41 -5.91 29.24
CA ARG A 235 -2.95 -4.57 29.04
C ARG A 235 -2.48 -3.96 27.73
N THR A 236 -3.15 -2.87 27.34
CA THR A 236 -2.96 -2.22 26.05
C THR A 236 -2.83 -0.71 26.21
N LEU A 237 -2.19 -0.08 25.23
CA LEU A 237 -2.14 1.36 25.04
C LEU A 237 -2.96 1.72 23.81
N LEU A 238 -3.87 2.67 23.93
CA LEU A 238 -4.57 3.28 22.80
C LEU A 238 -3.92 4.61 22.46
N VAL A 239 -3.37 4.71 21.25
CA VAL A 239 -2.89 5.95 20.63
C VAL A 239 -4.01 6.49 19.76
N ARG A 240 -4.43 7.73 19.99
CA ARG A 240 -5.56 8.32 19.30
C ARG A 240 -5.36 9.81 19.01
N ASP A 241 -6.16 10.33 18.09
CA ASP A 241 -6.16 11.74 17.68
C ASP A 241 -4.77 12.25 17.28
N ALA A 242 -4.01 11.43 16.54
CA ALA A 242 -2.70 11.82 16.05
C ALA A 242 -2.81 13.02 15.10
N GLN A 243 -1.93 14.02 15.29
CA GLN A 243 -1.89 15.23 14.49
C GLN A 243 -0.51 15.41 13.87
N THR A 244 -0.47 15.74 12.59
CA THR A 244 0.74 16.06 11.83
C THR A 244 0.46 17.20 10.86
N GLN A 245 1.50 17.87 10.37
CA GLN A 245 1.36 18.88 9.33
C GLN A 245 0.97 18.29 7.97
N ASP A 246 1.33 17.02 7.73
CA ASP A 246 1.05 16.34 6.48
C ASP A 246 -0.05 15.28 6.65
N LEU A 247 -1.30 15.73 6.61
CA LEU A 247 -2.50 14.94 6.89
C LEU A 247 -2.72 13.73 5.97
N PHE A 248 -2.10 13.70 4.79
CA PHE A 248 -2.32 12.66 3.79
C PHE A 248 -1.15 11.69 3.64
N ALA A 249 -0.01 12.02 4.24
CA ALA A 249 1.20 11.21 4.09
C ALA A 249 1.16 9.92 4.90
N ALA A 250 0.40 9.88 6.00
CA ALA A 250 0.27 8.72 6.87
C ALA A 250 -1.21 8.40 7.16
N ASP A 251 -1.49 7.17 7.59
CA ASP A 251 -2.79 6.79 8.15
C ASP A 251 -2.85 7.19 9.63
N LEU A 252 -3.58 8.26 9.93
CA LEU A 252 -3.74 8.80 11.28
C LEU A 252 -4.86 8.14 12.10
N SER A 253 -5.36 6.98 11.68
CA SER A 253 -6.31 6.20 12.46
C SER A 253 -5.78 5.85 13.83
N ASP A 254 -6.67 5.79 14.81
CA ASP A 254 -6.36 5.37 16.17
C ASP A 254 -5.85 3.92 16.18
N LYS A 255 -4.87 3.64 17.02
CA LYS A 255 -4.21 2.32 17.08
C LYS A 255 -4.12 1.84 18.52
N GLU A 256 -4.65 0.66 18.76
CA GLU A 256 -4.45 -0.04 20.01
C GLU A 256 -3.19 -0.92 19.95
N LEU A 257 -2.33 -0.83 20.95
CA LEU A 257 -1.00 -1.40 20.99
C LEU A 257 -0.82 -2.33 22.18
N LYS A 258 -0.03 -3.38 22.01
CA LYS A 258 0.62 -4.15 23.08
C LYS A 258 2.06 -3.67 23.31
N GLY A 259 2.61 -4.04 24.45
CA GLY A 259 4.00 -3.70 24.81
C GLY A 259 4.16 -2.27 25.30
N SER A 260 5.28 -1.65 25.03
CA SER A 260 5.60 -0.29 25.45
C SER A 260 5.62 0.69 24.29
N LEU A 261 5.49 1.98 24.61
CA LEU A 261 5.50 3.07 23.63
C LEU A 261 6.58 4.09 24.00
N THR A 262 7.61 4.20 23.19
CA THR A 262 8.65 5.22 23.31
C THR A 262 8.29 6.43 22.48
N VAL A 263 8.34 7.60 23.08
CA VAL A 263 8.16 8.90 22.47
C VAL A 263 9.53 9.55 22.29
N ILE A 264 9.87 9.91 21.07
CA ILE A 264 11.15 10.55 20.72
C ILE A 264 10.88 11.97 20.29
N PRO A 265 11.15 12.97 21.16
CA PRO A 265 11.09 14.37 20.79
C PRO A 265 12.12 14.69 19.69
N GLN A 266 11.71 15.47 18.71
CA GLN A 266 12.59 15.96 17.65
C GLN A 266 12.14 17.32 17.13
N ALA A 267 12.94 17.95 16.26
CA ALA A 267 12.57 19.23 15.66
C ALA A 267 11.22 19.13 14.91
N GLY A 268 10.28 19.99 15.28
CA GLY A 268 8.95 20.07 14.68
C GLY A 268 7.92 19.08 15.24
N GLY A 269 8.28 18.20 16.21
CA GLY A 269 7.31 17.28 16.76
C GLY A 269 7.90 16.10 17.52
N MET A 270 7.30 14.94 17.35
CA MET A 270 7.72 13.69 17.97
C MET A 270 7.51 12.50 17.04
N THR A 271 8.26 11.44 17.28
CA THR A 271 8.07 10.11 16.67
C THR A 271 7.69 9.11 17.74
N LEU A 272 6.81 8.18 17.39
CA LEU A 272 6.35 7.13 18.29
C LEU A 272 6.90 5.77 17.87
N ILE A 273 7.51 5.05 18.80
CA ILE A 273 8.06 3.71 18.58
C ILE A 273 7.37 2.73 19.53
N ASN A 274 6.62 1.80 18.96
CA ASN A 274 6.06 0.68 19.72
C ASN A 274 7.09 -0.45 19.84
N THR A 275 7.40 -0.86 21.05
CA THR A 275 8.27 -2.00 21.35
C THR A 275 7.41 -3.15 21.88
N VAL A 276 7.37 -4.25 21.14
CA VAL A 276 6.46 -5.37 21.37
C VAL A 276 7.13 -6.70 20.98
N ARG A 277 6.73 -7.80 21.58
CA ARG A 277 7.21 -9.12 21.18
C ARG A 277 6.71 -9.48 19.78
N ALA A 278 7.54 -10.12 18.96
CA ALA A 278 7.20 -10.48 17.59
C ALA A 278 5.92 -11.33 17.51
N GLU A 279 5.75 -12.31 18.40
CA GLU A 279 4.55 -13.16 18.42
C GLU A 279 3.29 -12.42 18.89
N ASP A 280 3.41 -11.39 19.72
CA ASP A 280 2.29 -10.52 20.10
C ASP A 280 1.89 -9.54 18.97
N LEU A 281 2.84 -9.17 18.11
CA LEU A 281 2.61 -8.30 16.96
C LEU A 281 2.01 -9.06 15.76
N LEU A 282 2.43 -10.31 15.56
CA LEU A 282 2.12 -11.12 14.38
C LEU A 282 0.63 -11.23 14.05
N PRO A 283 -0.29 -11.47 15.02
CA PRO A 283 -1.73 -11.52 14.73
C PRO A 283 -2.28 -10.22 14.13
N ALA A 284 -1.76 -9.06 14.54
CA ALA A 284 -2.18 -7.78 14.00
C ALA A 284 -1.62 -7.52 12.58
N LEU A 285 -0.40 -8.01 12.30
CA LEU A 285 0.14 -8.00 10.94
C LEU A 285 -0.68 -8.91 10.01
N LEU A 286 -1.13 -10.08 10.51
CA LEU A 286 -2.06 -10.95 9.80
C LEU A 286 -3.39 -10.23 9.52
N ALA A 287 -3.96 -9.55 10.52
CA ALA A 287 -5.22 -8.82 10.37
C ALA A 287 -5.18 -7.78 9.26
N ALA A 288 -4.08 -7.06 9.13
CA ALA A 288 -3.91 -6.05 8.10
C ALA A 288 -3.78 -6.62 6.67
N ARG A 289 -3.41 -7.90 6.53
CA ARG A 289 -3.15 -8.55 5.23
C ARG A 289 -4.19 -9.59 4.83
N ALA A 290 -4.86 -10.21 5.80
CA ALA A 290 -5.67 -11.41 5.60
C ALA A 290 -7.18 -11.14 5.59
N GLN A 291 -7.64 -9.92 5.25
CA GLN A 291 -9.05 -9.52 5.30
C GLN A 291 -9.97 -10.49 4.52
N ASP A 292 -9.49 -11.01 3.38
CA ASP A 292 -10.25 -11.91 2.52
C ASP A 292 -9.78 -13.39 2.61
N VAL A 293 -8.85 -13.70 3.52
CA VAL A 293 -8.34 -15.07 3.67
C VAL A 293 -9.21 -15.84 4.66
N ARG A 294 -9.81 -16.94 4.19
CA ARG A 294 -10.75 -17.77 4.98
C ARG A 294 -10.16 -19.11 5.39
N GLU A 295 -9.23 -19.64 4.62
CA GLU A 295 -8.63 -20.96 4.84
C GLU A 295 -7.55 -20.89 5.92
N GLU A 296 -7.68 -21.74 6.96
CA GLU A 296 -6.78 -21.73 8.12
C GLU A 296 -5.33 -22.07 7.74
N GLU A 297 -5.13 -23.03 6.85
CA GLU A 297 -3.79 -23.41 6.39
C GLU A 297 -3.10 -22.27 5.61
N ALA A 298 -3.86 -21.46 4.86
CA ALA A 298 -3.34 -20.27 4.21
C ALA A 298 -2.95 -19.18 5.24
N LEU A 299 -3.74 -19.00 6.29
CA LEU A 299 -3.41 -18.07 7.39
C LEU A 299 -2.15 -18.53 8.15
N ARG A 300 -1.99 -19.84 8.40
CA ARG A 300 -0.78 -20.41 9.03
C ARG A 300 0.45 -20.21 8.15
N ALA A 301 0.33 -20.43 6.83
CA ALA A 301 1.40 -20.19 5.89
C ALA A 301 1.81 -18.71 5.88
N LEU A 302 0.84 -17.78 5.85
CA LEU A 302 1.09 -16.35 5.95
C LEU A 302 1.77 -15.97 7.27
N ALA A 303 1.35 -16.59 8.40
CA ALA A 303 1.97 -16.35 9.69
C ALA A 303 3.46 -16.73 9.71
N VAL A 304 3.82 -17.89 9.15
CA VAL A 304 5.23 -18.31 9.02
C VAL A 304 6.02 -17.33 8.16
N VAL A 305 5.45 -16.89 7.05
CA VAL A 305 6.10 -15.96 6.13
C VAL A 305 6.34 -14.61 6.78
N LEU A 306 5.32 -14.00 7.39
CA LEU A 306 5.45 -12.71 8.08
C LEU A 306 6.38 -12.78 9.28
N ARG A 307 6.31 -13.86 10.07
CA ARG A 307 7.26 -14.12 11.17
C ARG A 307 8.69 -14.15 10.67
N SER A 308 8.95 -14.88 9.60
CA SER A 308 10.29 -15.03 9.03
C SER A 308 10.85 -13.70 8.57
N ALA A 309 10.05 -12.91 7.87
CA ALA A 309 10.44 -11.56 7.44
C ALA A 309 10.70 -10.64 8.65
N LEU A 310 9.81 -10.67 9.66
CA LEU A 310 9.94 -9.85 10.85
C LEU A 310 11.20 -10.15 11.66
N LEU A 311 11.50 -11.43 11.84
CA LEU A 311 12.71 -11.86 12.54
C LEU A 311 13.99 -11.51 11.76
N ALA A 312 13.94 -11.60 10.42
CA ALA A 312 15.05 -11.20 9.57
C ALA A 312 15.38 -9.69 9.71
N GLU A 313 14.36 -8.81 9.79
CA GLU A 313 14.59 -7.36 10.03
C GLU A 313 15.24 -7.11 11.40
N VAL A 314 14.79 -7.82 12.44
CA VAL A 314 15.39 -7.71 13.79
C VAL A 314 16.83 -8.21 13.81
N GLU A 315 17.12 -9.34 13.18
CA GLU A 315 18.44 -9.96 13.13
C GLU A 315 19.42 -9.14 12.28
N THR A 316 18.97 -8.52 11.20
CA THR A 316 19.80 -7.71 10.30
C THR A 316 20.18 -6.36 10.93
N ASN A 317 19.26 -5.75 11.67
CA ASN A 317 19.42 -4.40 12.22
C ASN A 317 19.14 -4.34 13.72
N PRO A 318 19.84 -5.11 14.58
CA PRO A 318 19.48 -5.26 15.99
C PRO A 318 19.56 -3.96 16.79
N GLN A 319 20.39 -3.00 16.34
CA GLN A 319 20.60 -1.70 17.00
C GLN A 319 19.82 -0.55 16.35
N ALA A 320 19.00 -0.79 15.32
CA ALA A 320 18.22 0.25 14.67
C ALA A 320 17.26 0.93 15.67
N ALA A 321 16.98 2.20 15.50
CA ALA A 321 15.97 2.90 16.31
C ALA A 321 14.59 2.22 16.19
N TYR A 322 14.26 1.74 15.01
CA TYR A 322 13.12 0.85 14.73
C TYR A 322 13.49 -0.12 13.61
N HIS A 323 12.87 -1.30 13.62
CA HIS A 323 13.09 -2.35 12.62
C HIS A 323 12.14 -2.22 11.43
N ILE A 324 10.91 -1.80 11.69
CA ILE A 324 9.82 -1.69 10.71
C ILE A 324 8.99 -0.43 10.94
N THR A 325 8.21 -0.03 9.94
CA THR A 325 7.12 0.95 10.09
C THR A 325 5.76 0.24 9.99
N ASP A 326 4.73 0.84 10.56
CA ASP A 326 3.36 0.32 10.53
C ASP A 326 2.67 0.44 9.16
N ASN A 327 3.30 1.09 8.19
CA ASN A 327 2.77 1.28 6.84
C ASN A 327 3.80 0.97 5.74
N GLY A 328 4.68 0.01 6.01
CA GLY A 328 5.66 -0.47 5.03
C GLY A 328 5.04 -1.38 3.96
N GLU A 329 5.83 -1.70 2.92
CA GLU A 329 5.39 -2.61 1.85
C GLU A 329 5.10 -4.03 2.37
N VAL A 330 5.95 -4.54 3.24
CA VAL A 330 5.83 -5.90 3.81
C VAL A 330 4.94 -5.91 5.05
N PHE A 331 5.13 -4.95 5.94
CA PHE A 331 4.43 -4.89 7.22
C PHE A 331 3.41 -3.76 7.21
N LYS A 332 2.15 -4.12 7.48
CA LYS A 332 1.06 -3.19 7.74
C LYS A 332 0.48 -3.49 9.11
N PHE A 333 0.25 -2.45 9.89
CA PHE A 333 -0.31 -2.57 11.22
C PHE A 333 -1.37 -1.49 11.44
N ASN A 334 -2.61 -1.94 11.68
CA ASN A 334 -3.76 -1.06 11.88
C ASN A 334 -4.30 -1.11 13.32
N GLY A 335 -3.50 -1.62 14.27
CA GLY A 335 -3.89 -1.84 15.66
C GLY A 335 -4.27 -3.29 15.96
N ILE A 336 -4.17 -3.68 17.22
CA ILE A 336 -4.56 -5.03 17.68
C ILE A 336 -6.07 -5.22 17.79
N ASN A 337 -6.85 -4.13 17.79
CA ASN A 337 -8.31 -4.14 17.84
C ASN A 337 -8.96 -4.83 16.63
N LEU A 338 -8.22 -5.05 15.54
CA LEU A 338 -8.70 -5.75 14.34
C LEU A 338 -8.39 -7.26 14.38
N VAL A 339 -7.76 -7.75 15.43
CA VAL A 339 -7.40 -9.17 15.56
C VAL A 339 -8.62 -9.97 16.01
N PHE A 340 -8.94 -11.00 15.26
CA PHE A 340 -10.03 -11.94 15.58
C PHE A 340 -9.50 -13.36 15.84
N PRO A 341 -10.27 -14.25 16.50
CA PRO A 341 -9.78 -15.54 17.03
C PRO A 341 -9.04 -16.44 16.03
N LYS A 342 -9.48 -16.49 14.79
CA LYS A 342 -8.81 -17.28 13.72
C LYS A 342 -7.35 -16.87 13.51
N LEU A 343 -7.06 -15.58 13.58
CA LEU A 343 -5.70 -15.06 13.35
C LEU A 343 -4.79 -15.39 14.53
N LEU A 344 -5.32 -15.29 15.75
CA LEU A 344 -4.62 -15.73 16.95
C LEU A 344 -4.27 -17.21 16.86
N GLU A 345 -5.23 -18.02 16.47
CA GLU A 345 -5.04 -19.47 16.36
C GLU A 345 -4.03 -19.83 15.26
N ALA A 346 -4.10 -19.17 14.09
CA ALA A 346 -3.13 -19.38 13.01
C ALA A 346 -1.70 -19.02 13.45
N ALA A 347 -1.53 -17.89 14.15
CA ALA A 347 -0.23 -17.47 14.68
C ALA A 347 0.28 -18.49 15.73
N ARG A 348 -0.59 -18.92 16.66
CA ARG A 348 -0.27 -19.87 17.75
C ARG A 348 0.12 -21.25 17.22
N GLN A 349 -0.65 -21.80 16.27
CA GLN A 349 -0.41 -23.14 15.72
C GLN A 349 0.84 -23.20 14.82
N SER A 350 1.23 -22.09 14.23
CA SER A 350 2.48 -21.96 13.46
C SER A 350 3.65 -21.40 14.30
N ALA A 351 3.47 -21.18 15.61
CA ALA A 351 4.47 -20.55 16.47
C ALA A 351 5.77 -21.36 16.50
N GLY A 352 6.90 -20.64 16.36
CA GLY A 352 8.23 -21.23 16.31
C GLY A 352 8.68 -21.66 14.90
N VAL A 353 7.78 -21.77 13.93
CA VAL A 353 8.16 -22.13 12.56
C VAL A 353 8.56 -20.89 11.79
N ARG A 354 9.77 -20.92 11.18
CA ARG A 354 10.28 -19.86 10.33
C ARG A 354 11.08 -20.40 9.13
N LEU A 355 11.17 -19.59 8.09
CA LEU A 355 12.04 -19.82 6.93
C LEU A 355 13.47 -19.41 7.28
N LEU A 356 14.43 -20.29 7.03
CA LEU A 356 15.84 -19.96 7.03
C LEU A 356 16.25 -19.48 5.63
N ASN A 357 17.15 -18.51 5.55
CA ASN A 357 17.62 -17.89 4.31
C ASN A 357 16.51 -17.25 3.46
N ALA A 358 15.38 -16.89 4.07
CA ALA A 358 14.44 -15.98 3.46
C ALA A 358 15.10 -14.60 3.41
N ALA A 359 15.96 -14.40 2.39
CA ALA A 359 16.47 -13.08 2.07
C ALA A 359 15.29 -12.11 1.96
N SER A 360 15.49 -10.87 2.40
CA SER A 360 14.63 -9.71 2.22
C SER A 360 13.77 -9.84 0.95
N GLY A 361 12.49 -10.11 1.07
CA GLY A 361 11.61 -10.30 -0.09
C GLY A 361 10.54 -11.35 0.07
N VAL A 362 10.21 -11.72 1.30
CA VAL A 362 9.02 -12.54 1.57
C VAL A 362 7.80 -11.64 1.43
N TYR A 363 7.29 -11.51 0.23
CA TYR A 363 6.10 -10.71 -0.06
C TYR A 363 4.86 -11.57 0.02
N ALA A 364 3.85 -11.07 0.70
CA ALA A 364 2.53 -11.69 0.78
C ALA A 364 1.55 -11.09 -0.24
N ASP A 365 2.07 -10.47 -1.31
CA ASP A 365 1.26 -9.71 -2.25
C ASP A 365 1.67 -10.05 -3.68
N CYS A 366 1.29 -11.22 -4.12
CA CYS A 366 1.23 -11.52 -5.54
C CYS A 366 -0.19 -11.94 -5.89
N GLY A 367 -0.70 -11.40 -6.97
CA GLY A 367 -1.97 -11.85 -7.52
C GLY A 367 -1.85 -13.22 -8.20
N PRO A 368 -2.95 -13.71 -8.78
CA PRO A 368 -3.10 -15.10 -9.19
C PRO A 368 -2.05 -15.64 -10.17
N LEU A 369 -1.41 -14.81 -10.96
CA LEU A 369 -0.41 -15.29 -11.95
C LEU A 369 1.05 -15.15 -11.49
N GLY A 370 1.30 -14.33 -10.46
CA GLY A 370 2.66 -13.98 -10.11
C GLY A 370 3.50 -15.12 -9.60
N ALA A 371 2.98 -15.83 -8.61
CA ALA A 371 3.69 -16.92 -7.96
C ALA A 371 3.56 -18.25 -8.71
N ASP A 372 2.39 -18.53 -9.29
CA ASP A 372 2.17 -19.79 -10.02
C ASP A 372 3.06 -19.91 -11.27
N THR A 373 3.48 -18.77 -11.83
CA THR A 373 4.41 -18.74 -12.97
C THR A 373 5.89 -18.80 -12.56
N ILE A 374 6.23 -18.44 -11.31
CA ILE A 374 7.62 -18.45 -10.81
C ILE A 374 8.03 -19.82 -10.27
N THR A 375 7.15 -20.46 -9.52
CA THR A 375 7.48 -21.68 -8.79
C THR A 375 7.32 -22.93 -9.63
N ASN A 376 6.54 -22.89 -10.69
CA ASN A 376 6.33 -24.06 -11.54
C ASN A 376 7.42 -24.20 -12.61
N THR A 377 8.69 -24.12 -12.20
CA THR A 377 9.84 -24.48 -13.06
C THR A 377 9.88 -25.98 -13.41
N GLN A 378 9.09 -26.82 -12.74
CA GLN A 378 8.97 -28.24 -13.04
C GLN A 378 7.96 -28.56 -14.15
N THR A 379 6.92 -27.77 -14.32
CA THR A 379 6.13 -27.79 -15.53
C THR A 379 6.69 -26.73 -16.47
N LYS A 380 7.58 -27.13 -17.39
CA LYS A 380 7.90 -26.27 -18.54
C LYS A 380 6.57 -25.74 -19.06
N PRO A 381 6.34 -24.41 -19.08
CA PRO A 381 5.16 -23.91 -19.74
C PRO A 381 5.16 -24.53 -21.15
N ALA A 382 4.05 -25.10 -21.57
CA ALA A 382 3.93 -25.75 -22.88
C ALA A 382 4.29 -24.81 -24.05
N TYR A 383 4.56 -23.53 -23.74
CA TYR A 383 4.84 -22.44 -24.65
C TYR A 383 6.09 -21.68 -24.21
N VAL A 384 7.16 -21.80 -24.98
CA VAL A 384 8.37 -20.98 -24.83
C VAL A 384 8.07 -19.62 -25.45
N PHE A 385 7.55 -18.68 -24.65
CA PHE A 385 7.45 -17.29 -25.10
C PHE A 385 8.77 -16.56 -24.83
N SER A 386 9.12 -15.66 -25.74
CA SER A 386 10.11 -14.64 -25.35
C SER A 386 9.54 -13.82 -24.19
N PRO A 387 10.35 -13.41 -23.20
CA PRO A 387 9.87 -12.59 -22.07
C PRO A 387 9.09 -11.34 -22.51
N ALA A 388 9.41 -10.80 -23.69
CA ALA A 388 8.69 -9.65 -24.26
C ALA A 388 7.24 -9.97 -24.65
N ASN A 389 6.96 -11.20 -25.07
CA ASN A 389 5.62 -11.62 -25.50
C ASN A 389 4.82 -12.31 -24.37
N ALA A 390 5.49 -12.74 -23.30
CA ALA A 390 4.83 -13.41 -22.18
C ALA A 390 3.71 -12.56 -21.58
N ALA A 391 3.95 -11.27 -21.31
CA ALA A 391 2.94 -10.37 -20.78
C ALA A 391 1.72 -10.23 -21.71
N LYS A 392 1.95 -10.09 -23.03
CA LYS A 392 0.86 -9.98 -24.02
C LYS A 392 0.04 -11.25 -24.10
N TYR A 393 0.71 -12.41 -24.09
CA TYR A 393 0.05 -13.70 -24.17
C TYR A 393 -0.77 -13.98 -22.91
N MET A 394 -0.18 -13.80 -21.72
CA MET A 394 -0.87 -14.02 -20.44
C MET A 394 -2.05 -13.07 -20.22
N LEU A 395 -1.97 -11.86 -20.77
CA LEU A 395 -3.09 -10.92 -20.77
C LEU A 395 -4.25 -11.41 -21.64
N ALA A 396 -3.95 -12.11 -22.73
CA ALA A 396 -4.95 -12.65 -23.65
C ALA A 396 -5.48 -14.04 -23.22
N ASN A 397 -4.62 -14.87 -22.65
CA ASN A 397 -4.92 -16.28 -22.38
C ASN A 397 -4.40 -16.70 -21.00
N PRO A 398 -5.11 -16.36 -19.90
CA PRO A 398 -4.73 -16.80 -18.57
C PRO A 398 -4.83 -18.33 -18.50
N PRO A 399 -3.83 -19.03 -17.91
CA PRO A 399 -3.85 -20.48 -17.76
C PRO A 399 -5.11 -20.97 -17.05
N ALA A 400 -5.71 -22.05 -17.55
CA ALA A 400 -6.96 -22.59 -17.01
C ALA A 400 -6.78 -23.32 -15.67
N ASP A 401 -5.55 -23.76 -15.39
CA ASP A 401 -5.15 -24.58 -14.25
C ASP A 401 -4.52 -23.80 -13.09
N LEU A 402 -4.66 -22.47 -13.09
CA LEU A 402 -4.14 -21.63 -12.01
C LEU A 402 -4.79 -21.98 -10.67
N VAL A 403 -3.95 -22.28 -9.67
CA VAL A 403 -4.37 -22.55 -8.28
C VAL A 403 -5.10 -21.35 -7.68
N SER A 404 -4.72 -20.17 -8.11
CA SER A 404 -5.26 -18.88 -7.68
C SER A 404 -6.43 -18.38 -8.53
N LYS A 405 -6.99 -19.23 -9.40
CA LYS A 405 -8.14 -18.87 -10.25
C LYS A 405 -9.31 -18.42 -9.39
N PRO A 406 -9.81 -17.19 -9.54
CA PRO A 406 -11.00 -16.75 -8.84
C PRO A 406 -12.21 -17.62 -9.20
N GLN A 407 -13.03 -17.92 -8.20
CA GLN A 407 -14.23 -18.75 -8.40
C GLN A 407 -15.35 -17.97 -9.12
N ASP A 408 -15.30 -16.65 -9.06
CA ASP A 408 -16.29 -15.74 -9.62
C ASP A 408 -15.64 -14.80 -10.65
N SER A 409 -16.29 -14.60 -11.79
CA SER A 409 -15.83 -13.70 -12.85
C SER A 409 -15.68 -12.24 -12.38
N THR A 410 -16.44 -11.81 -11.37
CA THR A 410 -16.33 -10.46 -10.79
C THR A 410 -15.01 -10.24 -10.05
N GLN A 411 -14.39 -11.30 -9.51
CA GLN A 411 -13.10 -11.23 -8.82
C GLN A 411 -11.92 -11.09 -9.80
N TRP A 412 -12.11 -11.38 -11.09
CA TRP A 412 -11.09 -11.19 -12.12
C TRP A 412 -10.78 -9.72 -12.39
N SER A 413 -11.67 -8.80 -12.05
CA SER A 413 -11.43 -7.35 -12.19
C SER A 413 -10.23 -6.88 -11.35
N GLY A 414 -9.91 -7.59 -10.25
CA GLY A 414 -8.72 -7.36 -9.43
C GLY A 414 -7.42 -7.88 -10.04
N VAL A 415 -7.49 -8.70 -11.08
CA VAL A 415 -6.35 -9.41 -11.67
C VAL A 415 -5.82 -8.71 -12.91
N LYS A 416 -6.69 -8.19 -13.76
CA LYS A 416 -6.35 -7.37 -14.92
C LYS A 416 -6.60 -5.91 -14.60
N TRP A 417 -5.69 -5.05 -15.01
CA TRP A 417 -5.80 -3.60 -14.82
C TRP A 417 -5.30 -2.85 -16.04
N ALA A 418 -5.82 -1.65 -16.23
CA ALA A 418 -5.41 -0.79 -17.32
C ALA A 418 -5.43 0.68 -16.89
N TYR A 419 -4.37 1.42 -17.22
CA TYR A 419 -4.23 2.83 -16.91
C TYR A 419 -3.95 3.66 -18.15
N TRP A 420 -4.58 4.81 -18.20
CA TRP A 420 -4.24 5.89 -19.09
C TRP A 420 -3.28 6.84 -18.40
N ILE A 421 -2.12 7.10 -18.99
CA ILE A 421 -1.09 7.96 -18.43
C ILE A 421 -0.74 9.04 -19.44
N ASP A 422 -0.89 10.30 -19.06
CA ASP A 422 -0.44 11.42 -19.87
C ASP A 422 1.09 11.48 -19.88
N ALA A 423 1.70 11.61 -21.05
CA ALA A 423 3.15 11.70 -21.16
C ALA A 423 3.74 12.88 -20.38
N LYS A 424 2.97 13.96 -20.19
CA LYS A 424 3.39 15.11 -19.38
C LYS A 424 3.68 14.75 -17.93
N ASP A 425 2.90 13.86 -17.32
CA ASP A 425 3.10 13.45 -15.92
C ASP A 425 4.40 12.67 -15.77
N VAL A 426 4.72 11.82 -16.75
CA VAL A 426 6.00 11.10 -16.83
C VAL A 426 7.16 12.06 -17.08
N GLU A 427 6.99 13.02 -18.01
CA GLU A 427 7.98 14.06 -18.31
C GLU A 427 8.28 14.92 -17.08
N GLU A 428 7.28 15.31 -16.30
CA GLU A 428 7.43 16.10 -15.08
C GLU A 428 8.29 15.33 -14.05
N ARG A 429 7.97 14.05 -13.77
CA ARG A 429 8.74 13.21 -12.84
C ARG A 429 10.16 12.95 -13.31
N LEU A 430 10.36 12.68 -14.60
CA LEU A 430 11.70 12.49 -15.17
C LEU A 430 12.52 13.77 -15.19
N SER A 431 11.89 14.94 -15.32
CA SER A 431 12.58 16.24 -15.31
C SER A 431 13.17 16.59 -13.95
N GLN A 432 12.68 15.97 -12.87
CA GLN A 432 13.26 16.07 -11.51
C GLN A 432 14.57 15.26 -11.38
N LYS A 433 14.75 14.25 -12.24
CA LYS A 433 15.90 13.34 -12.22
C LYS A 433 17.00 13.76 -13.20
N THR A 434 16.62 14.28 -14.38
CA THR A 434 17.55 14.62 -15.48
C THR A 434 16.95 15.65 -16.44
N LYS A 435 17.79 16.24 -17.30
CA LYS A 435 17.32 17.07 -18.44
C LYS A 435 16.64 16.19 -19.48
N PHE A 436 15.34 15.92 -19.32
CA PHE A 436 14.64 14.90 -20.10
C PHE A 436 13.97 15.46 -21.38
N GLY A 437 13.21 16.51 -21.23
CA GLY A 437 12.43 17.10 -22.34
C GLY A 437 11.14 16.32 -22.64
N ARG A 438 10.78 16.17 -23.93
CA ARG A 438 9.57 15.46 -24.36
C ARG A 438 9.81 13.97 -24.51
N LEU A 439 8.91 13.14 -24.01
CA LEU A 439 8.99 11.68 -24.12
C LEU A 439 8.83 11.23 -25.59
N ARG A 440 9.78 10.45 -26.09
CA ARG A 440 9.84 9.95 -27.47
C ARG A 440 9.73 8.45 -27.58
N ALA A 441 10.34 7.72 -26.65
CA ALA A 441 10.26 6.27 -26.61
C ALA A 441 10.25 5.76 -25.17
N ILE A 442 9.68 4.58 -25.00
CA ILE A 442 9.68 3.82 -23.77
C ILE A 442 9.92 2.34 -24.12
N GLU A 443 10.87 1.71 -23.45
CA GLU A 443 11.32 0.37 -23.79
C GLU A 443 11.73 -0.43 -22.55
N PRO A 444 11.11 -1.59 -22.30
CA PRO A 444 11.61 -2.53 -21.29
C PRO A 444 12.96 -3.10 -21.70
N LEU A 445 14.01 -2.86 -20.91
CA LEU A 445 15.35 -3.38 -21.16
C LEU A 445 15.56 -4.77 -20.58
N LYS A 446 15.00 -5.03 -19.41
CA LYS A 446 15.13 -6.30 -18.72
C LYS A 446 13.78 -6.75 -18.20
N ARG A 447 13.47 -8.01 -18.44
CA ARG A 447 12.30 -8.72 -17.89
C ARG A 447 12.74 -10.01 -17.20
N THR A 448 11.94 -10.47 -16.25
CA THR A 448 12.07 -11.84 -15.71
C THR A 448 11.70 -12.86 -16.78
N ALA A 449 12.02 -14.13 -16.54
CA ALA A 449 11.66 -15.22 -17.45
C ALA A 449 10.14 -15.33 -17.72
N ASN A 450 9.31 -14.94 -16.73
CA ASN A 450 7.86 -14.88 -16.82
C ASN A 450 7.31 -13.54 -17.37
N GLY A 451 8.16 -12.61 -17.81
CA GLY A 451 7.77 -11.41 -18.53
C GLY A 451 7.62 -10.13 -17.69
N ARG A 452 7.88 -10.15 -16.37
CA ARG A 452 7.81 -8.97 -15.51
C ARG A 452 8.91 -7.96 -15.83
N VAL A 453 8.58 -6.68 -15.85
CA VAL A 453 9.53 -5.60 -16.16
C VAL A 453 10.41 -5.33 -14.94
N LEU A 454 11.73 -5.43 -15.11
CA LEU A 454 12.73 -5.15 -14.07
C LEU A 454 13.40 -3.79 -14.30
N THR A 455 13.70 -3.46 -15.56
CA THR A 455 14.30 -2.17 -15.93
C THR A 455 13.57 -1.60 -17.14
N LEU A 456 13.40 -0.27 -17.14
CA LEU A 456 12.65 0.44 -18.18
C LEU A 456 13.43 1.67 -18.64
N ARG A 457 13.67 1.79 -19.95
CA ARG A 457 14.29 2.96 -20.56
C ARG A 457 13.23 3.95 -21.00
N PHE A 458 13.46 5.20 -20.68
CA PHE A 458 12.71 6.35 -21.19
C PHE A 458 13.65 7.19 -22.04
N THR A 459 13.27 7.42 -23.30
CA THR A 459 14.04 8.29 -24.20
C THR A 459 13.28 9.58 -24.40
N GLY A 460 13.90 10.67 -24.02
CA GLY A 460 13.36 12.03 -24.18
C GLY A 460 13.98 12.77 -25.34
N SER A 461 13.51 14.01 -25.60
CA SER A 461 14.06 14.87 -26.63
C SER A 461 15.41 15.51 -26.25
N LYS A 462 15.80 15.46 -24.97
CA LYS A 462 17.03 16.09 -24.44
C LYS A 462 17.91 15.14 -23.66
N GLY A 463 17.49 13.90 -23.43
CA GLY A 463 18.24 12.89 -22.68
C GLY A 463 17.48 11.59 -22.52
N GLU A 464 18.12 10.63 -21.87
CA GLU A 464 17.58 9.33 -21.55
C GLU A 464 17.59 9.12 -20.04
N TYR A 465 16.71 8.24 -19.57
CA TYR A 465 16.69 7.77 -18.19
C TYR A 465 16.35 6.28 -18.13
N VAL A 466 17.06 5.53 -17.31
CA VAL A 466 16.79 4.09 -17.10
C VAL A 466 16.39 3.87 -15.65
N ALA A 467 15.13 3.56 -15.46
CA ALA A 467 14.63 3.11 -14.17
C ALA A 467 15.14 1.70 -13.87
N GLN A 468 15.78 1.51 -12.72
CA GLN A 468 16.50 0.30 -12.35
C GLN A 468 15.67 -0.67 -11.51
N THR A 469 14.56 -0.22 -10.93
CA THR A 469 13.73 -1.02 -10.03
C THR A 469 12.25 -0.94 -10.39
N PRO A 470 11.46 -1.98 -10.10
CA PRO A 470 10.01 -1.95 -10.30
C PRO A 470 9.31 -0.81 -9.54
N GLN A 471 9.78 -0.46 -8.36
CA GLN A 471 9.25 0.65 -7.56
C GLN A 471 9.47 1.99 -8.25
N GLU A 472 10.67 2.22 -8.76
CA GLU A 472 10.99 3.43 -9.52
C GLU A 472 10.17 3.51 -10.82
N ILE A 473 9.99 2.39 -11.52
CA ILE A 473 9.14 2.30 -12.71
C ILE A 473 7.70 2.68 -12.35
N SER A 474 7.15 2.11 -11.28
CA SER A 474 5.81 2.41 -10.81
C SER A 474 5.64 3.89 -10.46
N PHE A 475 6.63 4.48 -9.78
CA PHE A 475 6.62 5.90 -9.45
C PHE A 475 6.64 6.77 -10.72
N LEU A 476 7.57 6.53 -11.63
CA LEU A 476 7.72 7.34 -12.85
C LEU A 476 6.50 7.26 -13.77
N LEU A 477 5.90 6.09 -13.92
CA LEU A 477 4.72 5.90 -14.75
C LEU A 477 3.44 6.40 -14.09
N GLY A 478 3.21 6.05 -12.82
CA GLY A 478 1.91 6.23 -12.19
C GLY A 478 1.94 6.77 -10.76
N ALA A 479 3.00 7.48 -10.33
CA ALA A 479 3.14 7.94 -8.94
C ALA A 479 2.94 6.81 -7.90
N GLY A 480 3.46 5.61 -8.20
CA GLY A 480 3.30 4.44 -7.34
C GLY A 480 1.95 3.71 -7.47
N SER A 481 1.08 4.13 -8.41
CA SER A 481 -0.26 3.55 -8.56
C SER A 481 -0.31 2.25 -9.36
N LEU A 482 0.77 1.85 -10.05
CA LEU A 482 0.79 0.59 -10.80
C LEU A 482 0.64 -0.60 -9.84
N ARG A 483 -0.30 -1.48 -10.14
CA ARG A 483 -0.59 -2.63 -9.28
C ARG A 483 0.50 -3.70 -9.30
N SER A 484 1.24 -3.82 -10.41
CA SER A 484 2.34 -4.78 -10.55
C SER A 484 3.38 -4.29 -11.58
N ASN A 485 4.50 -5.01 -11.65
CA ASN A 485 5.49 -4.83 -12.71
C ASN A 485 5.27 -5.80 -13.90
N PHE A 486 4.14 -6.50 -13.94
CA PHE A 486 3.76 -7.39 -15.04
C PHE A 486 2.79 -6.67 -15.99
N PHE A 487 3.35 -5.93 -16.94
CA PHE A 487 2.57 -5.10 -17.84
C PHE A 487 3.16 -4.98 -19.25
N ASP A 488 2.33 -4.53 -20.17
CA ASP A 488 2.67 -4.06 -21.51
C ASP A 488 2.31 -2.59 -21.66
N VAL A 489 3.06 -1.87 -22.51
CA VAL A 489 2.88 -0.44 -22.75
C VAL A 489 2.58 -0.20 -24.22
N ALA A 490 1.49 0.49 -24.50
CA ALA A 490 1.14 0.97 -25.83
C ALA A 490 1.27 2.51 -25.87
N PRO A 491 2.31 3.05 -26.54
CA PRO A 491 2.48 4.50 -26.71
C PRO A 491 1.59 5.06 -27.81
N PHE A 492 0.99 6.21 -27.56
CA PHE A 492 0.24 7.00 -28.55
C PHE A 492 1.02 8.26 -28.90
N TYR A 493 1.32 8.43 -30.19
CA TYR A 493 2.19 9.48 -30.68
C TYR A 493 1.43 10.71 -31.16
N LYS A 494 2.07 11.89 -31.03
CA LYS A 494 1.77 13.12 -31.78
C LYS A 494 3.05 13.59 -32.41
N GLY A 495 3.19 13.36 -33.71
CA GLY A 495 4.45 13.54 -34.41
C GLY A 495 5.53 12.60 -33.88
N LYS A 496 6.69 13.12 -33.49
CA LYS A 496 7.82 12.35 -32.92
C LYS A 496 7.72 12.13 -31.41
N ASN A 497 6.74 12.72 -30.73
CA ASN A 497 6.63 12.66 -29.28
C ASN A 497 5.46 11.78 -28.87
N ILE A 498 5.60 11.08 -27.77
CA ILE A 498 4.51 10.36 -27.12
C ILE A 498 3.59 11.40 -26.45
N ARG A 499 2.29 11.26 -26.68
CA ARG A 499 1.24 12.06 -26.05
C ARG A 499 0.70 11.40 -24.79
N ALA A 500 0.51 10.09 -24.87
CA ALA A 500 -0.05 9.30 -23.79
C ALA A 500 0.43 7.84 -23.88
N LEU A 501 0.30 7.13 -22.78
CA LEU A 501 0.57 5.70 -22.66
C LEU A 501 -0.70 5.00 -22.21
N LEU A 502 -1.05 3.88 -22.85
CA LEU A 502 -1.97 2.90 -22.32
C LEU A 502 -1.14 1.76 -21.74
N ILE A 503 -1.20 1.60 -20.44
CA ILE A 503 -0.53 0.50 -19.74
C ILE A 503 -1.59 -0.53 -19.41
N ARG A 504 -1.36 -1.77 -19.81
CA ARG A 504 -2.19 -2.92 -19.45
C ARG A 504 -1.36 -3.88 -18.66
N GLY A 505 -1.83 -4.22 -17.50
CA GLY A 505 -1.12 -5.09 -16.59
C GLY A 505 -1.99 -6.23 -16.10
N TYR A 506 -1.29 -7.15 -15.49
CA TYR A 506 -1.87 -8.32 -14.89
C TYR A 506 -1.32 -8.46 -13.48
N ASP A 507 -2.15 -8.99 -12.56
CA ASP A 507 -1.69 -9.31 -11.23
C ASP A 507 -1.48 -8.10 -10.30
N THR A 508 -1.11 -8.36 -9.07
CA THR A 508 -0.73 -7.36 -8.06
C THR A 508 0.64 -7.70 -7.49
N GLY A 509 1.37 -6.69 -7.03
CA GLY A 509 2.67 -6.87 -6.40
C GLY A 509 3.81 -7.20 -7.37
N LEU A 510 4.93 -7.67 -6.83
CA LEU A 510 6.17 -7.90 -7.56
C LEU A 510 6.33 -9.33 -8.08
N GLY A 511 5.34 -10.20 -7.83
CA GLY A 511 5.34 -11.59 -8.26
C GLY A 511 6.37 -12.47 -7.56
N ALA A 512 6.70 -12.15 -6.31
CA ALA A 512 7.58 -12.91 -5.46
C ALA A 512 6.91 -13.16 -4.10
N GLY A 513 7.19 -14.30 -3.48
CA GLY A 513 6.67 -14.62 -2.17
C GLY A 513 5.36 -15.41 -2.17
N LEU A 514 4.63 -15.38 -1.07
CA LEU A 514 3.39 -16.12 -0.87
C LEU A 514 2.21 -15.40 -1.52
N CYS A 515 1.57 -16.04 -2.51
CA CYS A 515 0.30 -15.57 -3.04
C CYS A 515 -0.87 -16.00 -2.13
N LEU A 516 -1.59 -15.04 -1.56
CA LEU A 516 -2.68 -15.37 -0.62
C LEU A 516 -3.85 -16.09 -1.29
N GLN A 517 -4.21 -15.71 -2.51
CA GLN A 517 -5.27 -16.39 -3.25
C GLN A 517 -4.85 -17.80 -3.66
N GLY A 518 -3.62 -17.98 -4.12
CA GLY A 518 -3.07 -19.29 -4.42
C GLY A 518 -2.95 -20.17 -3.17
N ALA A 519 -2.50 -19.61 -2.05
CA ALA A 519 -2.46 -20.32 -0.76
C ALA A 519 -3.84 -20.83 -0.35
N GLN A 520 -4.90 -20.02 -0.51
CA GLN A 520 -6.27 -20.46 -0.28
C GLN A 520 -6.71 -21.55 -1.25
N GLY A 521 -6.33 -21.46 -2.53
CA GLY A 521 -6.60 -22.50 -3.53
C GLY A 521 -5.95 -23.83 -3.16
N LEU A 522 -4.68 -23.79 -2.75
CA LEU A 522 -3.93 -24.99 -2.31
C LEU A 522 -4.52 -25.57 -1.01
N ALA A 523 -4.90 -24.73 -0.04
CA ALA A 523 -5.56 -25.18 1.17
C ALA A 523 -6.89 -25.90 0.88
N LYS A 524 -7.71 -25.36 -0.04
CA LYS A 524 -8.94 -26.02 -0.50
C LYS A 524 -8.68 -27.37 -1.18
N GLN A 525 -7.51 -27.56 -1.81
CA GLN A 525 -7.08 -28.82 -2.39
C GLN A 525 -6.51 -29.78 -1.33
N GLY A 526 -6.50 -29.41 -0.06
CA GLY A 526 -6.06 -30.26 1.05
C GLY A 526 -4.58 -30.11 1.43
N LEU A 527 -3.85 -29.14 0.89
CA LEU A 527 -2.48 -28.89 1.34
C LEU A 527 -2.49 -28.20 2.71
N ASN A 528 -1.65 -28.70 3.61
CA ASN A 528 -1.37 -28.01 4.87
C ASN A 528 -0.40 -26.83 4.65
N TYR A 529 -0.22 -25.99 5.67
CA TYR A 529 0.60 -24.78 5.57
C TYR A 529 2.07 -25.06 5.20
N LEU A 530 2.64 -26.20 5.62
CA LEU A 530 4.00 -26.59 5.24
C LEU A 530 4.09 -26.92 3.73
N GLY A 531 3.10 -27.64 3.21
CA GLY A 531 2.98 -27.91 1.77
C GLY A 531 2.80 -26.63 0.95
N ILE A 532 1.98 -25.71 1.44
CA ILE A 532 1.78 -24.39 0.82
C ILE A 532 3.10 -23.60 0.81
N ILE A 533 3.82 -23.55 1.93
CA ILE A 533 5.12 -22.88 2.01
C ILE A 533 6.11 -23.51 1.04
N LYS A 534 6.21 -24.84 1.00
CA LYS A 534 7.13 -25.53 0.09
C LYS A 534 6.79 -25.31 -1.39
N TYR A 535 5.52 -25.11 -1.70
CA TYR A 535 5.08 -24.75 -3.06
C TYR A 535 5.62 -23.37 -3.49
N TYR A 536 5.53 -22.36 -2.59
CA TYR A 536 5.98 -21.00 -2.92
C TYR A 536 7.47 -20.75 -2.66
N PHE A 537 8.09 -21.53 -1.78
CA PHE A 537 9.50 -21.41 -1.39
C PHE A 537 10.18 -22.80 -1.44
N PRO A 538 10.32 -23.41 -2.63
CA PRO A 538 10.80 -24.79 -2.75
C PRO A 538 12.23 -24.99 -2.22
N GLU A 539 13.09 -23.96 -2.29
CA GLU A 539 14.48 -24.00 -1.83
C GLU A 539 14.64 -23.55 -0.37
N ALA A 540 13.57 -23.07 0.27
CA ALA A 540 13.67 -22.59 1.63
C ALA A 540 13.71 -23.75 2.63
N ARG A 541 14.55 -23.61 3.64
CA ARG A 541 14.60 -24.48 4.80
C ARG A 541 13.68 -23.94 5.88
N LEU A 542 12.87 -24.82 6.46
CA LEU A 542 12.00 -24.51 7.59
C LEU A 542 12.69 -24.91 8.88
N LEU A 543 12.85 -23.96 9.79
CA LEU A 543 13.28 -24.21 11.17
C LEU A 543 12.06 -24.18 12.07
N ASP A 544 11.83 -25.24 12.81
CA ASP A 544 10.94 -25.25 13.98
C ASP A 544 11.80 -25.02 15.23
N THR A 545 11.72 -23.83 15.81
CA THR A 545 12.52 -23.44 16.98
C THR A 545 12.12 -24.21 18.24
N LYS A 546 10.91 -24.81 18.30
CA LYS A 546 10.45 -25.62 19.43
C LYS A 546 11.12 -27.00 19.46
N THR A 547 11.35 -27.57 18.29
CA THR A 547 11.92 -28.91 18.16
C THR A 547 13.38 -28.91 17.70
N GLY A 548 13.89 -27.76 17.23
CA GLY A 548 15.22 -27.62 16.62
C GLY A 548 15.35 -28.33 15.26
N LYS A 549 14.25 -28.86 14.71
CA LYS A 549 14.26 -29.56 13.41
C LYS A 549 14.34 -28.56 12.26
N ILE A 550 15.17 -28.88 11.27
CA ILE A 550 15.22 -28.21 9.97
C ILE A 550 14.63 -29.17 8.94
N ASN A 551 13.56 -28.75 8.27
CA ASN A 551 12.89 -29.52 7.21
C ASN A 551 13.12 -28.88 5.84
#